data_5a4ea380d87d147231e80f4c04653590
#
_entry.id   5a4ea380d87d147231e80f4c04653590
#
_cell.length_a   1.000
_cell.length_b   1.000
_cell.length_c   1.000
_cell.angle_alpha   90.00
_cell.angle_beta   90.00
_cell.angle_gamma   90.00
#
_symmetry.space_group_name_H-M   'P 1'
#
loop_
_entity.id
_entity.type
_entity.pdbx_description
1 polymer ?
#
loop_
_entity_poly.entity_id
_entity_poly.type
_entity_poly.pdbx_seq_one_letter_code
_entity_poly.pdbx_strand_id
1 'polypeptide(L)'
;GKGLPQQLPDHDVAIVVASDSEECREALRSIDRAAAGWPRPLLNPPHLVGNLDRDKLHQLLCGIEGLDIPATFNMTRGQLSDLARSRLSLSEISAGTEFPVIVRPRGSHAGVGLAKLDDRAAGDRYLEERSEQEFFVSRFVDYASEDGLFRKYRLVFIEGRPYACHMAIADRWDIWYLNAGMSENAEKRLEEATFMQTFDIGFARRHRTALAELAGRIGLDYFTIDCAENKRGELLVFEADNTAVVHNMDSPTLYPYKPPQMRLVFEAFAAMLHRRSRKGRERAA
;
A
#
# COMPACT_ATOMS: atom_id res chain seq x y z
N GLY A 1 -18.86 6.26 14.75
CA GLY A 1 -18.84 4.78 14.69
C GLY A 1 -19.43 4.20 15.97
N LYS A 2 -20.05 3.03 15.89
CA LYS A 2 -20.47 2.30 17.10
C LYS A 2 -19.20 1.80 17.78
N GLY A 3 -19.06 2.05 19.11
CA GLY A 3 -17.97 1.49 19.92
C GLY A 3 -17.94 -0.05 19.89
N LEU A 4 -16.92 -0.64 20.53
CA LEU A 4 -16.85 -2.09 20.70
C LEU A 4 -18.12 -2.60 21.41
N PRO A 5 -18.62 -3.80 21.06
CA PRO A 5 -19.74 -4.42 21.77
C PRO A 5 -19.34 -4.67 23.24
N GLN A 6 -20.33 -4.61 24.15
CA GLN A 6 -20.10 -4.87 25.58
C GLN A 6 -19.53 -6.28 25.83
N GLN A 7 -19.91 -7.22 24.99
CA GLN A 7 -19.40 -8.60 25.01
C GLN A 7 -18.88 -8.96 23.62
N LEU A 8 -17.62 -9.39 23.56
CA LEU A 8 -17.04 -9.88 22.32
C LEU A 8 -17.64 -11.25 21.97
N PRO A 9 -17.87 -11.54 20.68
CA PRO A 9 -18.22 -12.89 20.24
C PRO A 9 -17.13 -13.89 20.66
N ASP A 10 -17.53 -15.14 20.90
CA ASP A 10 -16.54 -16.19 21.16
C ASP A 10 -15.64 -16.39 19.94
N HIS A 11 -14.33 -16.42 20.15
CA HIS A 11 -13.34 -16.52 19.09
C HIS A 11 -12.00 -17.06 19.58
N ASP A 12 -11.23 -17.67 18.72
CA ASP A 12 -9.88 -18.16 19.01
C ASP A 12 -8.78 -17.16 18.66
N VAL A 13 -9.03 -16.29 17.69
CA VAL A 13 -8.11 -15.25 17.20
C VAL A 13 -8.94 -14.10 16.60
N ALA A 14 -8.48 -12.88 16.76
CA ALA A 14 -9.04 -11.70 16.10
C ALA A 14 -8.00 -11.02 15.19
N ILE A 15 -8.44 -10.35 14.15
CA ILE A 15 -7.59 -9.53 13.29
C ILE A 15 -8.24 -8.17 13.05
N VAL A 16 -7.44 -7.11 13.15
CA VAL A 16 -7.90 -5.75 12.84
C VAL A 16 -7.83 -5.54 11.33
N VAL A 17 -9.01 -5.35 10.72
CA VAL A 17 -9.18 -5.02 9.30
C VAL A 17 -9.88 -3.68 9.21
N ALA A 18 -9.13 -2.61 9.52
CA ALA A 18 -9.58 -1.23 9.47
C ALA A 18 -8.41 -0.36 9.02
N SER A 19 -8.64 0.54 8.08
CA SER A 19 -7.62 1.50 7.63
C SER A 19 -7.48 2.68 8.62
N ASP A 20 -6.34 3.39 8.57
CA ASP A 20 -6.19 4.67 9.28
C ASP A 20 -6.95 5.79 8.54
N SER A 21 -8.26 5.60 8.35
CA SER A 21 -9.16 6.60 7.81
C SER A 21 -9.85 7.37 8.92
N GLU A 22 -10.34 8.57 8.61
CA GLU A 22 -11.10 9.37 9.57
C GLU A 22 -12.31 8.61 10.13
N GLU A 23 -12.99 7.84 9.29
CA GLU A 23 -14.14 7.01 9.65
C GLU A 23 -13.78 5.87 10.62
N CYS A 24 -12.60 5.27 10.48
CA CYS A 24 -12.14 4.14 11.28
C CYS A 24 -11.33 4.55 12.53
N ARG A 25 -10.88 5.80 12.60
CA ARG A 25 -9.94 6.27 13.65
C ARG A 25 -10.46 6.06 15.07
N GLU A 26 -11.74 6.34 15.32
CA GLU A 26 -12.33 6.12 16.65
C GLU A 26 -12.43 4.63 16.99
N ALA A 27 -12.78 3.79 16.01
CA ALA A 27 -12.83 2.34 16.17
C ALA A 27 -11.41 1.79 16.47
N LEU A 28 -10.40 2.21 15.71
CA LEU A 28 -9.00 1.83 15.97
C LEU A 28 -8.55 2.24 17.38
N ARG A 29 -8.83 3.45 17.83
CA ARG A 29 -8.51 3.90 19.20
C ARG A 29 -9.24 3.08 20.26
N SER A 30 -10.48 2.68 20.00
CA SER A 30 -11.27 1.90 20.94
C SER A 30 -10.74 0.47 21.06
N ILE A 31 -10.34 -0.15 19.93
CA ILE A 31 -9.68 -1.46 19.91
C ILE A 31 -8.33 -1.38 20.59
N ASP A 32 -7.54 -0.34 20.33
CA ASP A 32 -6.20 -0.16 20.92
C ASP A 32 -6.25 -0.08 22.45
N ARG A 33 -7.22 0.68 23.01
CA ARG A 33 -7.45 0.73 24.45
C ARG A 33 -7.83 -0.63 25.04
N ALA A 34 -8.56 -1.46 24.28
CA ALA A 34 -8.96 -2.79 24.71
C ALA A 34 -7.90 -3.86 24.47
N ALA A 35 -6.90 -3.60 23.62
CA ALA A 35 -5.93 -4.58 23.14
C ALA A 35 -5.13 -5.24 24.27
N ALA A 36 -4.75 -4.49 25.31
CA ALA A 36 -4.00 -5.02 26.47
C ALA A 36 -4.78 -6.06 27.26
N GLY A 37 -6.12 -5.97 27.27
CA GLY A 37 -7.03 -6.92 27.93
C GLY A 37 -7.74 -7.87 26.97
N TRP A 38 -7.37 -7.90 25.68
CA TRP A 38 -8.03 -8.74 24.70
C TRP A 38 -7.84 -10.23 25.05
N PRO A 39 -8.92 -11.01 25.11
CA PRO A 39 -8.89 -12.37 25.70
C PRO A 39 -8.18 -13.40 24.80
N ARG A 40 -7.94 -13.08 23.54
CA ARG A 40 -7.35 -13.96 22.53
C ARG A 40 -6.27 -13.21 21.74
N PRO A 41 -5.44 -13.88 20.94
CA PRO A 41 -4.48 -13.19 20.07
C PRO A 41 -5.19 -12.18 19.16
N LEU A 42 -4.71 -10.93 19.17
CA LEU A 42 -5.17 -9.85 18.31
C LEU A 42 -4.08 -9.56 17.28
N LEU A 43 -4.36 -9.87 16.02
CA LEU A 43 -3.48 -9.64 14.89
C LEU A 43 -3.67 -8.21 14.34
N ASN A 44 -2.65 -7.67 13.71
CA ASN A 44 -2.61 -6.29 13.22
C ASN A 44 -2.96 -5.29 14.33
N PRO A 45 -2.09 -5.14 15.36
CA PRO A 45 -2.36 -4.22 16.45
C PRO A 45 -2.68 -2.80 15.95
N PRO A 46 -3.75 -2.14 16.47
CA PRO A 46 -4.22 -0.87 15.94
C PRO A 46 -3.18 0.26 15.91
N HIS A 47 -2.27 0.32 16.90
CA HIS A 47 -1.22 1.33 16.96
C HIS A 47 -0.21 1.22 15.80
N LEU A 48 -0.04 0.03 15.20
CA LEU A 48 0.80 -0.17 14.03
C LEU A 48 0.07 0.20 12.73
N VAL A 49 -1.26 0.05 12.68
CA VAL A 49 -2.07 0.43 11.50
C VAL A 49 -1.91 1.90 11.17
N GLY A 50 -1.83 2.77 12.19
CA GLY A 50 -1.61 4.20 12.01
C GLY A 50 -0.29 4.57 11.32
N ASN A 51 0.68 3.66 11.25
CA ASN A 51 1.94 3.86 10.54
C ASN A 51 1.82 3.68 9.02
N LEU A 52 0.68 3.19 8.53
CA LEU A 52 0.44 2.99 7.10
C LEU A 52 -0.01 4.27 6.38
N ASP A 53 -0.33 5.37 7.11
CA ASP A 53 -0.59 6.66 6.48
C ASP A 53 0.69 7.14 5.75
N ARG A 54 0.52 7.72 4.58
CA ARG A 54 1.60 7.91 3.57
C ARG A 54 2.81 8.68 4.09
N ASP A 55 2.58 9.73 4.86
CA ASP A 55 3.66 10.53 5.47
C ASP A 55 4.40 9.76 6.57
N LYS A 56 3.68 9.00 7.39
CA LYS A 56 4.27 8.15 8.43
C LYS A 56 4.98 6.94 7.84
N LEU A 57 4.40 6.33 6.79
CA LEU A 57 5.01 5.21 6.09
C LEU A 57 6.36 5.61 5.48
N HIS A 58 6.46 6.81 4.89
CA HIS A 58 7.74 7.33 4.43
C HIS A 58 8.76 7.43 5.59
N GLN A 59 8.37 8.02 6.72
CA GLN A 59 9.26 8.14 7.88
C GLN A 59 9.72 6.77 8.41
N LEU A 60 8.82 5.79 8.39
CA LEU A 60 9.10 4.43 8.86
C LEU A 60 10.07 3.68 7.94
N LEU A 61 9.94 3.84 6.61
CA LEU A 61 10.65 3.03 5.62
C LEU A 61 11.86 3.75 4.98
N CYS A 62 12.01 5.05 5.17
CA CYS A 62 13.16 5.77 4.61
C CYS A 62 14.49 5.20 5.13
N GLY A 63 15.52 5.19 4.26
CA GLY A 63 16.85 4.69 4.59
C GLY A 63 17.00 3.16 4.57
N ILE A 64 15.98 2.40 4.16
CA ILE A 64 16.13 0.97 3.87
C ILE A 64 16.95 0.83 2.59
N GLU A 65 18.02 0.03 2.64
CA GLU A 65 18.87 -0.25 1.48
C GLU A 65 18.09 -0.99 0.38
N GLY A 66 18.19 -0.49 -0.85
CA GLY A 66 17.48 -1.05 -2.01
C GLY A 66 15.98 -0.74 -2.05
N LEU A 67 15.51 0.23 -1.24
CA LEU A 67 14.13 0.69 -1.22
C LEU A 67 14.08 2.20 -1.47
N ASP A 68 13.22 2.61 -2.41
CA ASP A 68 12.83 4.00 -2.65
C ASP A 68 11.39 4.20 -2.17
N ILE A 69 11.20 5.13 -1.27
CA ILE A 69 9.88 5.62 -0.87
C ILE A 69 9.88 7.14 -0.93
N PRO A 70 9.16 7.75 -1.86
CA PRO A 70 9.15 9.20 -2.00
C PRO A 70 8.71 9.90 -0.73
N ALA A 71 9.45 10.93 -0.32
CA ALA A 71 9.02 11.80 0.77
C ALA A 71 7.62 12.31 0.48
N THR A 72 6.72 12.07 1.43
CA THR A 72 5.30 12.45 1.34
C THR A 72 4.98 13.39 2.49
N PHE A 73 4.33 14.48 2.21
CA PHE A 73 3.94 15.48 3.19
C PHE A 73 2.51 15.94 2.98
N ASN A 74 1.88 16.34 4.06
CA ASN A 74 0.54 16.92 4.04
C ASN A 74 0.63 18.40 3.69
N MET A 75 -0.24 18.85 2.78
CA MET A 75 -0.44 20.25 2.44
C MET A 75 -1.90 20.62 2.56
N THR A 76 -2.18 21.76 3.17
CA THR A 76 -3.50 22.37 3.07
C THR A 76 -3.71 22.96 1.68
N ARG A 77 -4.98 23.19 1.30
CA ARG A 77 -5.32 23.89 0.07
C ARG A 77 -4.63 25.25 -0.06
N GLY A 78 -4.53 25.99 1.06
CA GLY A 78 -3.82 27.27 1.10
C GLY A 78 -2.34 27.14 0.75
N GLN A 79 -1.65 26.18 1.36
CA GLN A 79 -0.22 25.92 1.08
C GLN A 79 -0.01 25.46 -0.38
N LEU A 80 -0.88 24.61 -0.92
CA LEU A 80 -0.81 24.18 -2.32
C LEU A 80 -1.04 25.36 -3.27
N SER A 81 -1.97 26.28 -2.94
CA SER A 81 -2.17 27.53 -3.68
C SER A 81 -0.96 28.47 -3.57
N ASP A 82 -0.31 28.56 -2.41
CA ASP A 82 0.89 29.37 -2.23
C ASP A 82 2.08 28.79 -3.02
N LEU A 83 2.18 27.47 -3.10
CA LEU A 83 3.16 26.78 -3.95
C LEU A 83 2.92 27.11 -5.43
N ALA A 84 1.69 27.00 -5.91
CA ALA A 84 1.31 27.30 -7.29
C ALA A 84 1.62 28.77 -7.65
N ARG A 85 1.38 29.70 -6.74
CA ARG A 85 1.61 31.15 -6.92
C ARG A 85 3.00 31.64 -6.54
N SER A 86 3.96 30.74 -6.39
CA SER A 86 5.37 31.07 -6.04
C SER A 86 5.56 31.79 -4.71
N ARG A 87 4.61 31.67 -3.76
CA ARG A 87 4.73 32.20 -2.40
C ARG A 87 5.33 31.19 -1.42
N LEU A 88 5.39 29.93 -1.85
CA LEU A 88 6.01 28.82 -1.16
C LEU A 88 6.84 27.99 -2.16
N SER A 89 7.96 27.44 -1.73
CA SER A 89 8.75 26.52 -2.54
C SER A 89 8.69 25.09 -1.98
N LEU A 90 8.86 24.08 -2.86
CA LEU A 90 8.92 22.68 -2.45
C LEU A 90 10.12 22.41 -1.55
N SER A 91 11.25 23.08 -1.76
CA SER A 91 12.47 22.93 -0.96
C SER A 91 12.32 23.46 0.47
N GLU A 92 11.40 24.42 0.71
CA GLU A 92 11.06 24.88 2.06
C GLU A 92 10.22 23.86 2.83
N ILE A 93 9.49 23.00 2.11
CA ILE A 93 8.67 21.94 2.72
C ILE A 93 9.50 20.67 2.94
N SER A 94 10.29 20.31 1.94
CA SER A 94 11.17 19.13 1.97
C SER A 94 12.40 19.36 1.10
N ALA A 95 13.56 19.35 1.73
CA ALA A 95 14.83 19.58 1.04
C ALA A 95 14.99 18.59 -0.13
N GLY A 96 15.37 19.12 -1.28
CA GLY A 96 15.59 18.32 -2.50
C GLY A 96 14.31 17.87 -3.22
N THR A 97 13.14 18.34 -2.81
CA THR A 97 11.89 18.11 -3.57
C THR A 97 11.71 19.20 -4.62
N GLU A 98 11.54 18.77 -5.86
CA GLU A 98 11.34 19.60 -7.05
C GLU A 98 10.19 19.04 -7.89
N PHE A 99 9.67 19.85 -8.83
CA PHE A 99 8.74 19.37 -9.84
C PHE A 99 9.40 18.35 -10.78
N PRO A 100 8.69 17.36 -11.29
CA PRO A 100 7.27 17.11 -11.07
C PRO A 100 6.96 16.48 -9.70
N VAL A 101 5.78 16.78 -9.16
CA VAL A 101 5.27 16.16 -7.94
C VAL A 101 3.94 15.46 -8.19
N ILE A 102 3.64 14.48 -7.35
CA ILE A 102 2.32 13.84 -7.27
C ILE A 102 1.52 14.57 -6.20
N VAL A 103 0.26 14.86 -6.52
CA VAL A 103 -0.72 15.36 -5.57
C VAL A 103 -1.94 14.46 -5.56
N ARG A 104 -2.54 14.28 -4.38
CA ARG A 104 -3.82 13.59 -4.22
C ARG A 104 -4.55 14.09 -2.98
N PRO A 105 -5.89 14.13 -2.98
CA PRO A 105 -6.66 14.46 -1.78
C PRO A 105 -6.39 13.46 -0.66
N ARG A 106 -6.29 13.95 0.57
CA ARG A 106 -6.20 13.08 1.74
C ARG A 106 -7.47 12.24 1.88
N GLY A 107 -7.32 10.97 2.23
CA GLY A 107 -8.44 10.02 2.32
C GLY A 107 -8.99 9.53 0.98
N SER A 108 -8.43 9.96 -0.17
CA SER A 108 -8.85 9.43 -1.47
C SER A 108 -8.27 8.04 -1.74
N HIS A 109 -9.08 7.19 -2.40
CA HIS A 109 -8.73 5.83 -2.80
C HIS A 109 -8.88 5.66 -4.32
N ALA A 110 -8.36 4.55 -4.87
CA ALA A 110 -8.50 4.15 -6.27
C ALA A 110 -8.11 5.25 -7.29
N GLY A 111 -7.10 6.07 -6.97
CA GLY A 111 -6.63 7.13 -7.88
C GLY A 111 -7.54 8.37 -7.97
N VAL A 112 -8.61 8.46 -7.18
CA VAL A 112 -9.49 9.64 -7.20
C VAL A 112 -8.70 10.90 -6.83
N GLY A 113 -8.68 11.89 -7.73
CA GLY A 113 -7.96 13.14 -7.55
C GLY A 113 -6.43 13.02 -7.59
N LEU A 114 -5.88 11.86 -7.96
CA LEU A 114 -4.45 11.70 -8.17
C LEU A 114 -4.02 12.46 -9.43
N ALA A 115 -3.01 13.32 -9.31
CA ALA A 115 -2.47 14.05 -10.44
C ALA A 115 -0.95 14.22 -10.32
N LYS A 116 -0.29 14.33 -11.47
CA LYS A 116 1.10 14.76 -11.58
C LYS A 116 1.09 16.25 -11.93
N LEU A 117 1.74 17.03 -11.11
CA LEU A 117 1.98 18.45 -11.39
C LEU A 117 3.40 18.58 -11.94
N ASP A 118 3.49 18.97 -13.20
CA ASP A 118 4.79 19.14 -13.86
C ASP A 118 5.43 20.50 -13.51
N ASP A 119 4.60 21.47 -13.14
CA ASP A 119 4.99 22.83 -12.79
C ASP A 119 3.96 23.49 -11.85
N ARG A 120 4.23 24.75 -11.49
CA ARG A 120 3.36 25.55 -10.63
C ARG A 120 1.99 25.82 -11.28
N ALA A 121 1.94 26.08 -12.57
CA ALA A 121 0.71 26.36 -13.29
C ALA A 121 -0.24 25.14 -13.29
N ALA A 122 0.31 23.92 -13.30
CA ALA A 122 -0.47 22.71 -13.13
C ALA A 122 -1.14 22.65 -11.74
N GLY A 123 -0.51 23.24 -10.71
CA GLY A 123 -1.08 23.36 -9.37
C GLY A 123 -2.31 24.24 -9.30
N ASP A 124 -2.30 25.41 -9.96
CA ASP A 124 -3.49 26.29 -10.04
C ASP A 124 -4.65 25.59 -10.74
N ARG A 125 -4.42 24.97 -11.92
CA ARG A 125 -5.44 24.20 -12.66
C ARG A 125 -6.02 23.07 -11.83
N TYR A 126 -5.17 22.32 -11.13
CA TYR A 126 -5.60 21.24 -10.25
C TYR A 126 -6.56 21.74 -9.16
N LEU A 127 -6.24 22.88 -8.53
CA LEU A 127 -7.07 23.47 -7.48
C LEU A 127 -8.40 24.05 -7.99
N GLU A 128 -8.48 24.48 -9.26
CA GLU A 128 -9.74 24.92 -9.87
C GLU A 128 -10.75 23.77 -10.02
N GLU A 129 -10.26 22.55 -10.26
CA GLU A 129 -11.09 21.36 -10.45
C GLU A 129 -11.44 20.62 -9.15
N ARG A 130 -10.81 21.00 -8.03
CA ARG A 130 -10.90 20.28 -6.75
C ARG A 130 -11.42 21.17 -5.63
N SER A 131 -12.15 20.58 -4.68
CA SER A 131 -12.72 21.31 -3.52
C SER A 131 -12.13 20.86 -2.18
N GLU A 132 -11.32 19.80 -2.17
CA GLU A 132 -10.73 19.22 -0.98
C GLU A 132 -9.79 20.22 -0.28
N GLN A 133 -9.65 20.09 1.04
CA GLN A 133 -8.89 21.02 1.88
C GLN A 133 -7.49 20.52 2.25
N GLU A 134 -7.25 19.21 2.16
CA GLU A 134 -5.99 18.58 2.53
C GLU A 134 -5.52 17.62 1.43
N PHE A 135 -4.23 17.64 1.17
CA PHE A 135 -3.60 16.87 0.10
C PHE A 135 -2.31 16.21 0.60
N PHE A 136 -2.05 15.00 0.14
CA PHE A 136 -0.70 14.47 0.13
C PHE A 136 0.04 14.96 -1.11
N VAL A 137 1.27 15.40 -0.91
CA VAL A 137 2.19 15.77 -1.98
C VAL A 137 3.47 14.96 -1.82
N SER A 138 3.96 14.40 -2.93
CA SER A 138 5.20 13.63 -2.95
C SER A 138 5.98 13.86 -4.25
N ARG A 139 7.29 13.60 -4.21
CA ARG A 139 8.12 13.60 -5.41
C ARG A 139 7.60 12.56 -6.42
N PHE A 140 7.51 12.95 -7.68
CA PHE A 140 7.28 11.97 -8.76
C PHE A 140 8.56 11.16 -9.01
N VAL A 141 8.40 9.85 -9.13
CA VAL A 141 9.46 8.95 -9.57
C VAL A 141 9.06 8.36 -10.91
N ASP A 142 9.86 8.60 -11.92
CA ASP A 142 9.68 7.93 -13.21
C ASP A 142 10.20 6.49 -13.12
N TYR A 143 9.26 5.53 -13.10
CA TYR A 143 9.55 4.11 -13.01
C TYR A 143 9.22 3.35 -14.31
N ALA A 144 9.15 4.10 -15.43
CA ALA A 144 9.02 3.46 -16.73
C ALA A 144 10.22 2.54 -16.98
N SER A 145 9.94 1.33 -17.44
CA SER A 145 10.95 0.39 -17.92
C SER A 145 11.53 0.84 -19.26
N GLU A 146 12.56 0.17 -19.77
CA GLU A 146 13.23 0.52 -21.03
C GLU A 146 12.28 0.51 -22.25
N ASP A 147 11.21 -0.30 -22.20
CA ASP A 147 10.16 -0.36 -23.22
C ASP A 147 9.12 0.77 -23.12
N GLY A 148 9.29 1.70 -22.18
CA GLY A 148 8.38 2.81 -21.92
C GLY A 148 7.12 2.43 -21.13
N LEU A 149 6.95 1.15 -20.75
CA LEU A 149 5.81 0.70 -19.97
C LEU A 149 6.09 0.80 -18.47
N PHE A 150 5.04 1.07 -17.73
CA PHE A 150 5.04 1.09 -16.28
C PHE A 150 4.49 -0.23 -15.73
N ARG A 151 5.14 -0.77 -14.71
CA ARG A 151 4.76 -2.03 -14.04
C ARG A 151 4.51 -1.75 -12.57
N LYS A 152 3.29 -2.03 -12.13
CA LYS A 152 2.88 -1.89 -10.73
C LYS A 152 2.54 -3.25 -10.18
N TYR A 153 3.15 -3.59 -9.06
CA TYR A 153 2.98 -4.86 -8.37
C TYR A 153 2.17 -4.67 -7.10
N ARG A 154 1.29 -5.61 -6.78
CA ARG A 154 0.74 -5.78 -5.45
C ARG A 154 1.30 -7.03 -4.80
N LEU A 155 1.90 -6.85 -3.62
CA LEU A 155 2.40 -7.94 -2.80
C LEU A 155 1.56 -8.03 -1.52
N VAL A 156 1.33 -9.27 -1.07
CA VAL A 156 0.65 -9.57 0.20
C VAL A 156 1.70 -10.06 1.18
N PHE A 157 1.76 -9.49 2.37
CA PHE A 157 2.62 -9.96 3.45
C PHE A 157 1.80 -10.73 4.48
N ILE A 158 2.29 -11.90 4.84
CA ILE A 158 1.71 -12.76 5.88
C ILE A 158 2.84 -13.21 6.79
N GLU A 159 2.79 -12.78 8.06
CA GLU A 159 3.87 -13.01 9.04
C GLU A 159 5.27 -12.64 8.51
N GLY A 160 5.34 -11.49 7.80
CA GLY A 160 6.57 -10.95 7.24
C GLY A 160 7.03 -11.57 5.92
N ARG A 161 6.40 -12.65 5.44
CA ARG A 161 6.70 -13.26 4.13
C ARG A 161 5.86 -12.61 3.02
N PRO A 162 6.49 -12.12 1.93
CA PRO A 162 5.78 -11.58 0.77
C PRO A 162 5.26 -12.69 -0.16
N TYR A 163 4.13 -12.42 -0.81
CA TYR A 163 3.50 -13.23 -1.84
C TYR A 163 3.05 -12.33 -3.00
N ALA A 164 3.17 -12.78 -4.24
CA ALA A 164 2.62 -12.08 -5.39
C ALA A 164 1.09 -12.14 -5.38
N CYS A 165 0.44 -10.97 -5.54
CA CYS A 165 -1.01 -10.87 -5.68
C CYS A 165 -1.41 -10.60 -7.14
N HIS A 166 -0.83 -9.55 -7.75
CA HIS A 166 -0.98 -9.25 -9.16
C HIS A 166 0.11 -8.29 -9.66
N MET A 167 0.21 -8.15 -10.98
CA MET A 167 0.97 -7.12 -11.65
C MET A 167 0.08 -6.44 -12.69
N ALA A 168 0.11 -5.12 -12.75
CA ALA A 168 -0.55 -4.33 -13.79
C ALA A 168 0.47 -3.61 -14.66
N ILE A 169 0.26 -3.62 -15.98
CA ILE A 169 1.17 -3.02 -16.97
C ILE A 169 0.40 -1.99 -17.80
N ALA A 170 0.91 -0.77 -17.89
CA ALA A 170 0.30 0.30 -18.69
C ALA A 170 1.36 1.21 -19.32
N ASP A 171 0.95 2.00 -20.31
CA ASP A 171 1.73 3.07 -20.93
C ASP A 171 1.68 4.40 -20.17
N ARG A 172 1.08 4.37 -18.95
CA ARG A 172 0.89 5.52 -18.08
C ARG A 172 1.32 5.21 -16.65
N TRP A 173 1.79 6.20 -15.92
CA TRP A 173 2.33 6.05 -14.57
C TRP A 173 1.25 5.83 -13.48
N ASP A 174 0.03 6.35 -13.68
CA ASP A 174 -1.08 6.28 -12.72
C ASP A 174 -1.89 4.99 -12.89
N ILE A 175 -1.21 3.87 -12.68
CA ILE A 175 -1.79 2.55 -12.90
C ILE A 175 -2.79 2.20 -11.79
N TRP A 176 -4.02 1.89 -12.21
CA TRP A 176 -4.98 1.11 -11.47
C TRP A 176 -5.25 -0.19 -12.24
N TYR A 177 -5.41 -1.32 -11.53
CA TYR A 177 -5.47 -2.63 -12.21
C TYR A 177 -6.53 -2.67 -13.33
N LEU A 178 -7.71 -2.05 -13.08
CA LEU A 178 -8.81 -2.03 -14.05
C LEU A 178 -8.58 -1.08 -15.24
N ASN A 179 -7.64 -0.12 -15.16
CA ASN A 179 -7.34 0.77 -16.30
C ASN A 179 -6.12 0.31 -17.10
N ALA A 180 -5.48 -0.79 -16.68
CA ALA A 180 -4.24 -1.28 -17.29
C ALA A 180 -4.47 -2.09 -18.59
N GLY A 181 -5.72 -2.40 -18.95
CA GLY A 181 -6.05 -3.19 -20.14
C GLY A 181 -5.48 -4.62 -20.10
N MET A 182 -5.42 -5.21 -18.90
CA MET A 182 -4.87 -6.57 -18.71
C MET A 182 -5.74 -7.63 -19.36
N SER A 183 -7.06 -7.44 -19.39
CA SER A 183 -8.02 -8.38 -20.02
C SER A 183 -7.92 -8.41 -21.53
N GLU A 184 -7.56 -7.30 -22.14
CA GLU A 184 -7.48 -7.15 -23.60
C GLU A 184 -6.12 -7.55 -24.18
N ASN A 185 -5.07 -7.66 -23.34
CA ASN A 185 -3.71 -7.88 -23.81
C ASN A 185 -3.11 -9.20 -23.27
N ALA A 186 -2.89 -10.16 -24.16
CA ALA A 186 -2.35 -11.48 -23.81
C ALA A 186 -0.87 -11.42 -23.37
N GLU A 187 -0.07 -10.49 -23.95
CA GLU A 187 1.34 -10.35 -23.62
C GLU A 187 1.51 -9.82 -22.19
N LYS A 188 0.70 -8.83 -21.79
CA LYS A 188 0.68 -8.33 -20.40
C LYS A 188 0.31 -9.45 -19.43
N ARG A 189 -0.68 -10.29 -19.75
CA ARG A 189 -1.05 -11.45 -18.92
C ARG A 189 0.05 -12.50 -18.85
N LEU A 190 0.78 -12.74 -19.94
CA LEU A 190 1.92 -13.66 -19.94
C LEU A 190 3.05 -13.18 -19.04
N GLU A 191 3.31 -11.88 -19.05
CA GLU A 191 4.30 -11.26 -18.17
C GLU A 191 3.86 -11.32 -16.69
N GLU A 192 2.59 -11.02 -16.39
CA GLU A 192 2.02 -11.18 -15.04
C GLU A 192 2.12 -12.66 -14.59
N ALA A 193 1.81 -13.61 -15.47
CA ALA A 193 1.93 -15.04 -15.16
C ALA A 193 3.37 -15.41 -14.80
N THR A 194 4.33 -14.94 -15.58
CA THR A 194 5.76 -15.18 -15.34
C THR A 194 6.18 -14.56 -14.00
N PHE A 195 5.80 -13.31 -13.72
CA PHE A 195 6.06 -12.65 -12.44
C PHE A 195 5.52 -13.48 -11.27
N MET A 196 4.25 -13.90 -11.32
CA MET A 196 3.64 -14.64 -10.22
C MET A 196 4.27 -16.02 -10.03
N GLN A 197 4.55 -16.75 -11.11
CA GLN A 197 5.12 -18.11 -11.07
C GLN A 197 6.58 -18.12 -10.60
N THR A 198 7.34 -17.07 -10.94
CA THR A 198 8.77 -16.98 -10.61
C THR A 198 9.04 -16.02 -9.46
N PHE A 199 8.03 -15.59 -8.73
CA PHE A 199 8.12 -14.55 -7.72
C PHE A 199 9.25 -14.79 -6.70
N ASP A 200 9.29 -15.96 -6.08
CA ASP A 200 10.25 -16.30 -5.04
C ASP A 200 11.71 -16.30 -5.53
N ILE A 201 11.96 -16.80 -6.75
CA ILE A 201 13.31 -16.91 -7.34
C ILE A 201 13.72 -15.67 -8.14
N GLY A 202 12.76 -14.84 -8.52
CA GLY A 202 12.94 -13.62 -9.29
C GLY A 202 12.83 -12.37 -8.41
N PHE A 203 11.65 -11.77 -8.38
CA PHE A 203 11.38 -10.48 -7.72
C PHE A 203 11.71 -10.51 -6.22
N ALA A 204 11.16 -11.47 -5.47
CA ALA A 204 11.39 -11.54 -4.03
C ALA A 204 12.87 -11.77 -3.68
N ARG A 205 13.59 -12.54 -4.51
CA ARG A 205 15.03 -12.75 -4.32
C ARG A 205 15.85 -11.47 -4.56
N ARG A 206 15.52 -10.69 -5.61
CA ARG A 206 16.21 -9.42 -5.89
C ARG A 206 16.04 -8.40 -4.77
N HIS A 207 14.84 -8.32 -4.22
CA HIS A 207 14.47 -7.35 -3.20
C HIS A 207 14.46 -7.92 -1.78
N ARG A 208 15.10 -9.08 -1.55
CA ARG A 208 14.99 -9.82 -0.28
C ARG A 208 15.28 -8.97 0.95
N THR A 209 16.36 -8.21 0.92
CA THR A 209 16.77 -7.36 2.06
C THR A 209 15.75 -6.25 2.30
N ALA A 210 15.37 -5.52 1.26
CA ALA A 210 14.38 -4.45 1.35
C ALA A 210 13.01 -4.94 1.83
N LEU A 211 12.52 -6.08 1.28
CA LEU A 211 11.22 -6.67 1.67
C LEU A 211 11.24 -7.17 3.12
N ALA A 212 12.33 -7.78 3.58
CA ALA A 212 12.44 -8.27 4.95
C ALA A 212 12.50 -7.11 5.97
N GLU A 213 13.27 -6.06 5.67
CA GLU A 213 13.38 -4.91 6.56
C GLU A 213 12.09 -4.08 6.58
N LEU A 214 11.44 -3.89 5.41
CA LEU A 214 10.12 -3.28 5.30
C LEU A 214 9.10 -4.02 6.19
N ALA A 215 9.02 -5.34 6.06
CA ALA A 215 8.09 -6.14 6.85
C ALA A 215 8.37 -6.04 8.35
N GLY A 216 9.65 -6.06 8.74
CA GLY A 216 10.06 -5.90 10.13
C GLY A 216 9.69 -4.53 10.72
N ARG A 217 9.86 -3.45 9.95
CA ARG A 217 9.51 -2.10 10.40
C ARG A 217 8.00 -1.87 10.47
N ILE A 218 7.22 -2.37 9.50
CA ILE A 218 5.75 -2.30 9.52
C ILE A 218 5.18 -3.11 10.69
N GLY A 219 5.69 -4.32 10.93
CA GLY A 219 5.37 -5.14 12.09
C GLY A 219 3.94 -5.70 12.14
N LEU A 220 3.16 -5.58 11.07
CA LEU A 220 1.82 -6.15 10.97
C LEU A 220 1.88 -7.63 10.57
N ASP A 221 0.92 -8.42 11.06
CA ASP A 221 0.80 -9.84 10.73
C ASP A 221 0.31 -10.08 9.30
N TYR A 222 -0.52 -9.15 8.80
CA TYR A 222 -1.09 -9.14 7.45
C TYR A 222 -1.20 -7.71 6.91
N PHE A 223 -0.64 -7.47 5.75
CA PHE A 223 -0.79 -6.22 4.99
C PHE A 223 -0.40 -6.44 3.52
N THR A 224 -0.66 -5.45 2.70
CA THR A 224 -0.22 -5.41 1.30
C THR A 224 0.66 -4.19 1.07
N ILE A 225 1.46 -4.25 0.01
CA ILE A 225 2.08 -3.07 -0.58
C ILE A 225 1.74 -2.98 -2.05
N ASP A 226 1.54 -1.75 -2.54
CA ASP A 226 1.61 -1.43 -3.96
C ASP A 226 3.01 -0.86 -4.24
N CYS A 227 3.73 -1.45 -5.18
CA CYS A 227 5.14 -1.11 -5.46
C CYS A 227 5.48 -1.23 -6.95
N ALA A 228 6.67 -0.77 -7.30
CA ALA A 228 7.31 -0.95 -8.61
C ALA A 228 8.81 -1.20 -8.44
N GLU A 229 9.53 -1.37 -9.54
CA GLU A 229 10.99 -1.22 -9.59
C GLU A 229 11.31 0.12 -10.25
N ASN A 230 12.17 0.94 -9.62
CA ASN A 230 12.63 2.18 -10.23
C ASN A 230 13.80 1.91 -11.20
N LYS A 231 14.23 2.94 -11.95
CA LYS A 231 15.32 2.83 -12.93
C LYS A 231 16.69 2.43 -12.35
N ARG A 232 16.84 2.47 -11.01
CA ARG A 232 18.06 1.98 -10.32
C ARG A 232 17.93 0.52 -9.88
N GLY A 233 16.79 -0.13 -10.15
CA GLY A 233 16.49 -1.49 -9.70
C GLY A 233 16.12 -1.58 -8.22
N GLU A 234 15.75 -0.47 -7.58
CA GLU A 234 15.28 -0.42 -6.20
C GLU A 234 13.77 -0.66 -6.13
N LEU A 235 13.31 -1.22 -5.02
CA LEU A 235 11.90 -1.39 -4.71
C LEU A 235 11.26 -0.02 -4.44
N LEU A 236 10.45 0.47 -5.36
CA LEU A 236 9.69 1.72 -5.20
C LEU A 236 8.35 1.43 -4.54
N VAL A 237 8.14 1.91 -3.32
CA VAL A 237 6.90 1.69 -2.56
C VAL A 237 5.97 2.89 -2.74
N PHE A 238 4.73 2.63 -3.16
CA PHE A 238 3.68 3.65 -3.32
C PHE A 238 2.78 3.76 -2.09
N GLU A 239 2.40 2.61 -1.53
CA GLU A 239 1.52 2.53 -0.36
C GLU A 239 1.62 1.17 0.32
N ALA A 240 1.25 1.14 1.60
CA ALA A 240 0.97 -0.08 2.34
C ALA A 240 -0.46 -0.01 2.90
N ASP A 241 -1.18 -1.14 2.92
CA ASP A 241 -2.58 -1.19 3.33
C ASP A 241 -2.88 -2.56 3.96
N ASN A 242 -3.60 -2.56 5.08
CA ASN A 242 -4.08 -3.78 5.74
C ASN A 242 -5.53 -4.15 5.37
N THR A 243 -6.15 -3.37 4.48
CA THR A 243 -7.55 -3.53 4.04
C THR A 243 -7.69 -3.69 2.51
N ALA A 244 -6.57 -3.68 1.77
CA ALA A 244 -6.59 -3.80 0.32
C ALA A 244 -7.26 -5.10 -0.14
N VAL A 245 -7.97 -5.01 -1.26
CA VAL A 245 -8.67 -6.15 -1.84
C VAL A 245 -7.67 -7.19 -2.34
N VAL A 246 -7.76 -8.40 -1.79
CA VAL A 246 -7.03 -9.61 -2.22
C VAL A 246 -8.09 -10.67 -2.53
N HIS A 247 -8.20 -11.05 -3.79
CA HIS A 247 -9.30 -11.92 -4.26
C HIS A 247 -8.84 -12.95 -5.29
N ASN A 248 -9.70 -13.92 -5.57
CA ASN A 248 -9.56 -14.92 -6.64
C ASN A 248 -10.82 -14.92 -7.52
N MET A 249 -11.29 -13.74 -7.93
CA MET A 249 -12.51 -13.55 -8.70
C MET A 249 -12.23 -13.33 -10.21
N ASP A 250 -10.97 -13.28 -10.62
CA ASP A 250 -10.61 -13.17 -12.03
C ASP A 250 -11.03 -14.43 -12.78
N SER A 251 -11.47 -14.26 -14.04
CA SER A 251 -11.88 -15.39 -14.90
C SER A 251 -10.74 -16.41 -15.02
N PRO A 252 -10.91 -17.66 -14.58
CA PRO A 252 -9.86 -18.68 -14.69
C PRO A 252 -9.56 -19.08 -16.13
N THR A 253 -10.46 -18.79 -17.07
CA THR A 253 -10.22 -18.97 -18.50
C THR A 253 -9.26 -17.91 -19.04
N LEU A 254 -9.39 -16.66 -18.56
CA LEU A 254 -8.57 -15.54 -19.02
C LEU A 254 -7.24 -15.44 -18.25
N TYR A 255 -7.26 -15.82 -16.96
CA TYR A 255 -6.12 -15.78 -16.03
C TYR A 255 -5.86 -17.14 -15.37
N PRO A 256 -5.57 -18.21 -16.14
CA PRO A 256 -5.45 -19.58 -15.60
C PRO A 256 -4.31 -19.75 -14.58
N TYR A 257 -3.35 -18.84 -14.57
CA TYR A 257 -2.22 -18.83 -13.65
C TYR A 257 -2.55 -18.25 -12.27
N LYS A 258 -3.60 -17.42 -12.13
CA LYS A 258 -3.95 -16.78 -10.85
C LYS A 258 -4.48 -17.75 -9.79
N PRO A 259 -5.43 -18.66 -10.06
CA PRO A 259 -5.98 -19.53 -9.03
C PRO A 259 -4.93 -20.31 -8.23
N PRO A 260 -3.90 -20.96 -8.81
CA PRO A 260 -2.87 -21.63 -8.03
C PRO A 260 -2.01 -20.67 -7.20
N GLN A 261 -1.70 -19.48 -7.71
CA GLN A 261 -0.89 -18.48 -6.98
C GLN A 261 -1.68 -17.86 -5.82
N MET A 262 -2.94 -17.51 -6.04
CA MET A 262 -3.80 -16.99 -4.97
C MET A 262 -4.09 -18.02 -3.89
N ARG A 263 -4.09 -19.32 -4.25
CA ARG A 263 -4.19 -20.39 -3.25
C ARG A 263 -3.04 -20.35 -2.26
N LEU A 264 -1.80 -20.09 -2.69
CA LEU A 264 -0.64 -19.96 -1.80
C LEU A 264 -0.87 -18.84 -0.76
N VAL A 265 -1.45 -17.72 -1.18
CA VAL A 265 -1.78 -16.60 -0.28
C VAL A 265 -2.82 -17.02 0.75
N PHE A 266 -3.93 -17.64 0.29
CA PHE A 266 -5.02 -18.04 1.19
C PHE A 266 -4.63 -19.17 2.15
N GLU A 267 -3.84 -20.14 1.70
CA GLU A 267 -3.31 -21.21 2.54
C GLU A 267 -2.35 -20.65 3.60
N ALA A 268 -1.48 -19.70 3.25
CA ALA A 268 -0.58 -19.05 4.19
C ALA A 268 -1.37 -18.25 5.25
N PHE A 269 -2.41 -17.51 4.83
CA PHE A 269 -3.28 -16.76 5.74
C PHE A 269 -4.04 -17.70 6.69
N ALA A 270 -4.66 -18.76 6.18
CA ALA A 270 -5.33 -19.78 7.00
C ALA A 270 -4.35 -20.45 7.99
N ALA A 271 -3.15 -20.80 7.54
CA ALA A 271 -2.11 -21.38 8.40
C ALA A 271 -1.68 -20.42 9.51
N MET A 272 -1.57 -19.11 9.23
CA MET A 272 -1.31 -18.09 10.25
C MET A 272 -2.43 -18.08 11.30
N LEU A 273 -3.69 -18.02 10.89
CA LEU A 273 -4.83 -18.04 11.83
C LEU A 273 -4.82 -19.30 12.70
N HIS A 274 -4.57 -20.47 12.12
CA HIS A 274 -4.47 -21.72 12.89
C HIS A 274 -3.31 -21.73 13.90
N ARG A 275 -2.14 -21.23 13.54
CA ARG A 275 -1.00 -21.13 14.46
C ARG A 275 -1.30 -20.19 15.64
N ARG A 276 -1.92 -19.05 15.34
CA ARG A 276 -2.24 -18.04 16.37
C ARG A 276 -3.35 -18.52 17.31
N SER A 277 -4.37 -19.21 16.79
CA SER A 277 -5.45 -19.77 17.63
C SER A 277 -4.93 -20.83 18.61
N ARG A 278 -4.01 -21.72 18.19
CA ARG A 278 -3.39 -22.71 19.09
C ARG A 278 -2.60 -22.07 20.21
N LYS A 279 -1.73 -21.08 19.89
CA LYS A 279 -0.98 -20.34 20.91
C LYS A 279 -1.88 -19.59 21.89
N GLY A 280 -3.04 -19.12 21.43
CA GLY A 280 -4.04 -18.48 22.30
C GLY A 280 -4.66 -19.44 23.29
N ARG A 281 -4.94 -20.69 22.88
CA ARG A 281 -5.48 -21.75 23.76
C ARG A 281 -4.46 -22.20 24.80
N GLU A 282 -3.19 -22.40 24.42
CA GLU A 282 -2.12 -22.78 25.32
C GLU A 282 -1.83 -21.73 26.41
N ARG A 283 -2.06 -20.44 26.15
CA ARG A 283 -1.89 -19.37 27.14
C ARG A 283 -3.11 -19.19 28.06
N ALA A 284 -4.26 -19.74 27.69
CA ALA A 284 -5.51 -19.65 28.46
C ALA A 284 -5.77 -20.90 29.32
N ALA A 285 -5.02 -21.96 29.13
CA ALA A 285 -5.02 -23.20 29.95
C ALA A 285 -3.94 -23.12 31.02
#